data_1d89484b93e348513234fb4248e1a80b
#
_entry.id   1d89484b93e348513234fb4248e1a80b
#
_cell.length_a   1.000
_cell.length_b   1.000
_cell.length_c   1.000
_cell.angle_alpha   90.00
_cell.angle_beta   90.00
_cell.angle_gamma   90.00
#
_symmetry.space_group_name_H-M   'P 1'
#
loop_
_entity.id
_entity.type
_entity.pdbx_description
1 polymer ?
#
loop_
_entity_poly.entity_id
_entity_poly.type
_entity_poly.pdbx_seq_one_letter_code
_entity_poly.pdbx_strand_id
1 'polypeptide(L)'
;MEKEITFEEFKNAAAKVKEVTIDTPLIYSVFFSDQSGNKVYLKPENLQHTGAYKLRGAYYKISKMSDEERKKGLITASAGNHAQGVAYAAKEFGVKAIVVMPTTTPLIKVNRTKSLGADVILHGDVYDEACSFAVKMAEERGLTFVHPFNDLDIATGQGSVAMEILEELPDVDYILVPVGGGGLATGVSMAAKLFNPNIKVIGVEPTGANCLQESIKAGQVVTLPVINTIADGTAVKTPGDKLFPYLSEYIDEVITVPDEELIVAFLDMVENHKMVVENSGLLTVAASKHIKDKDKKVVSILSGGNMDVITMSSVISQGLVLRSRVFTVSVLIPHLARIEVSPANTADNIAIGIHNIFFLLRR
;
A
#
# COMPACT_ATOMS: atom_id res chain seq x y z
N MET A 1 23.24 -21.32 -3.16
CA MET A 1 21.97 -21.63 -3.84
C MET A 1 20.91 -20.82 -3.17
N GLU A 2 20.22 -19.95 -3.91
CA GLU A 2 19.05 -19.24 -3.40
C GLU A 2 18.00 -20.29 -3.03
N LYS A 3 17.25 -20.01 -1.95
CA LYS A 3 16.21 -20.92 -1.47
C LYS A 3 15.11 -21.00 -2.52
N GLU A 4 14.90 -22.14 -3.11
CA GLU A 4 13.77 -22.38 -4.02
C GLU A 4 12.48 -22.43 -3.18
N ILE A 5 11.57 -21.48 -3.40
CA ILE A 5 10.25 -21.44 -2.74
C ILE A 5 9.28 -22.24 -3.59
N THR A 6 8.67 -23.26 -3.00
CA THR A 6 7.73 -24.15 -3.68
C THR A 6 6.28 -23.69 -3.53
N PHE A 7 5.38 -24.16 -4.40
CA PHE A 7 3.95 -23.90 -4.24
C PHE A 7 3.39 -24.46 -2.91
N GLU A 8 3.97 -25.56 -2.41
CA GLU A 8 3.59 -26.12 -1.11
C GLU A 8 3.97 -25.19 0.06
N GLU A 9 5.08 -24.47 -0.03
CA GLU A 9 5.42 -23.45 0.98
C GLU A 9 4.40 -22.30 0.99
N PHE A 10 3.85 -21.88 -0.17
CA PHE A 10 2.77 -20.89 -0.22
C PHE A 10 1.48 -21.43 0.40
N LYS A 11 1.12 -22.70 0.18
CA LYS A 11 -0.04 -23.31 0.87
C LYS A 11 0.14 -23.31 2.39
N ASN A 12 1.33 -23.71 2.86
CA ASN A 12 1.65 -23.71 4.28
C ASN A 12 1.63 -22.30 4.86
N ALA A 13 2.13 -21.30 4.12
CA ALA A 13 2.07 -19.90 4.50
C ALA A 13 0.63 -19.40 4.59
N ALA A 14 -0.21 -19.70 3.60
CA ALA A 14 -1.62 -19.33 3.59
C ALA A 14 -2.37 -19.96 4.77
N ALA A 15 -2.19 -21.24 5.02
CA ALA A 15 -2.78 -21.92 6.17
C ALA A 15 -2.34 -21.29 7.51
N LYS A 16 -1.05 -20.93 7.63
CA LYS A 16 -0.52 -20.28 8.84
C LYS A 16 -1.06 -18.87 9.01
N VAL A 17 -1.11 -18.09 7.95
CA VAL A 17 -1.60 -16.69 7.97
C VAL A 17 -3.10 -16.63 8.26
N LYS A 18 -3.87 -17.62 7.83
CA LYS A 18 -5.32 -17.73 8.10
C LYS A 18 -5.67 -17.74 9.59
N GLU A 19 -4.73 -18.13 10.46
CA GLU A 19 -4.93 -18.09 11.92
C GLU A 19 -5.15 -16.66 12.46
N VAL A 20 -4.72 -15.63 11.71
CA VAL A 20 -4.62 -14.24 12.21
C VAL A 20 -5.24 -13.22 11.25
N THR A 21 -5.65 -13.61 10.07
CA THR A 21 -6.30 -12.73 9.10
C THR A 21 -7.81 -12.92 9.11
N ILE A 22 -8.52 -11.88 8.68
CA ILE A 22 -9.93 -12.00 8.31
C ILE A 22 -10.02 -12.31 6.82
N ASP A 23 -11.06 -13.02 6.43
CA ASP A 23 -11.36 -13.27 5.04
C ASP A 23 -11.65 -11.93 4.32
N THR A 24 -10.99 -11.73 3.20
CA THR A 24 -11.16 -10.57 2.34
C THR A 24 -11.61 -11.06 0.95
N PRO A 25 -12.87 -11.50 0.80
CA PRO A 25 -13.33 -12.11 -0.44
C PRO A 25 -13.25 -11.15 -1.62
N LEU A 26 -13.15 -11.71 -2.81
CA LEU A 26 -13.13 -10.95 -4.06
C LEU A 26 -14.46 -10.22 -4.28
N ILE A 27 -14.38 -8.92 -4.55
CA ILE A 27 -15.56 -8.08 -4.83
C ILE A 27 -15.58 -7.75 -6.31
N TYR A 28 -16.59 -8.23 -7.04
CA TYR A 28 -16.77 -7.83 -8.44
C TYR A 28 -17.12 -6.34 -8.53
N SER A 29 -16.39 -5.62 -9.36
CA SER A 29 -16.60 -4.19 -9.58
C SER A 29 -17.26 -3.94 -10.93
N VAL A 30 -18.53 -3.62 -10.94
CA VAL A 30 -19.23 -3.19 -12.16
C VAL A 30 -18.57 -1.95 -12.75
N PHE A 31 -18.28 -0.95 -11.89
CA PHE A 31 -17.71 0.33 -12.32
C PHE A 31 -16.36 0.17 -13.04
N PHE A 32 -15.38 -0.51 -12.43
CA PHE A 32 -14.07 -0.71 -13.06
C PHE A 32 -14.12 -1.70 -14.22
N SER A 33 -15.08 -2.61 -14.22
CA SER A 33 -15.32 -3.51 -15.36
C SER A 33 -15.79 -2.73 -16.58
N ASP A 34 -16.78 -1.87 -16.43
CA ASP A 34 -17.30 -1.03 -17.52
C ASP A 34 -16.21 -0.07 -18.03
N GLN A 35 -15.43 0.51 -17.11
CA GLN A 35 -14.34 1.43 -17.47
C GLN A 35 -13.23 0.74 -18.28
N SER A 36 -12.87 -0.49 -17.91
CA SER A 36 -11.74 -1.21 -18.52
C SER A 36 -12.13 -2.11 -19.71
N GLY A 37 -13.40 -2.50 -19.81
CA GLY A 37 -13.87 -3.55 -20.74
C GLY A 37 -13.40 -4.96 -20.33
N ASN A 38 -13.13 -5.16 -19.03
CA ASN A 38 -12.69 -6.42 -18.43
C ASN A 38 -13.62 -6.78 -17.26
N LYS A 39 -13.49 -7.99 -16.70
CA LYS A 39 -14.18 -8.41 -15.48
C LYS A 39 -13.25 -8.12 -14.29
N VAL A 40 -13.40 -6.96 -13.67
CA VAL A 40 -12.54 -6.51 -12.58
C VAL A 40 -13.06 -6.96 -11.23
N TYR A 41 -12.21 -7.61 -10.47
CA TYR A 41 -12.43 -8.04 -9.09
C TYR A 41 -11.44 -7.31 -8.17
N LEU A 42 -11.90 -6.91 -7.00
CA LEU A 42 -11.11 -6.23 -5.99
C LEU A 42 -10.74 -7.19 -4.86
N LYS A 43 -9.46 -7.32 -4.52
CA LYS A 43 -8.98 -8.03 -3.33
C LYS A 43 -8.77 -7.02 -2.21
N PRO A 44 -9.72 -6.87 -1.24
CA PRO A 44 -9.76 -5.72 -0.34
C PRO A 44 -8.90 -5.90 0.91
N GLU A 45 -7.56 -5.93 0.77
CA GLU A 45 -6.63 -5.99 1.90
C GLU A 45 -6.63 -4.71 2.77
N ASN A 46 -7.24 -3.62 2.30
CA ASN A 46 -7.55 -2.44 3.11
C ASN A 46 -8.53 -2.74 4.25
N LEU A 47 -9.25 -3.85 4.22
CA LEU A 47 -10.21 -4.27 5.25
C LEU A 47 -9.59 -5.24 6.28
N GLN A 48 -8.32 -5.61 6.18
CA GLN A 48 -7.64 -6.44 7.16
C GLN A 48 -7.58 -5.80 8.57
N HIS A 49 -7.35 -6.58 9.61
CA HIS A 49 -7.27 -6.13 11.02
C HIS A 49 -6.40 -4.88 11.23
N THR A 50 -5.26 -4.80 10.54
CA THR A 50 -4.37 -3.63 10.61
C THR A 50 -4.61 -2.62 9.48
N GLY A 51 -5.68 -2.81 8.70
CA GLY A 51 -6.01 -1.96 7.55
C GLY A 51 -5.06 -2.13 6.37
N ALA A 52 -4.27 -3.20 6.29
CA ALA A 52 -3.37 -3.50 5.17
C ALA A 52 -2.85 -4.95 5.21
N TYR A 53 -2.38 -5.45 4.07
CA TYR A 53 -1.84 -6.80 3.88
C TYR A 53 -0.60 -7.13 4.71
N LYS A 54 0.13 -6.13 5.22
CA LYS A 54 1.45 -6.27 5.87
C LYS A 54 1.47 -7.23 7.05
N LEU A 55 0.34 -7.40 7.72
CA LEU A 55 0.15 -8.39 8.78
C LEU A 55 0.54 -9.80 8.34
N ARG A 56 0.19 -10.21 7.13
CA ARG A 56 0.38 -11.55 6.58
C ARG A 56 1.86 -11.97 6.59
N GLY A 57 2.71 -11.17 5.97
CA GLY A 57 4.15 -11.44 5.93
C GLY A 57 4.81 -11.34 7.30
N ALA A 58 4.43 -10.36 8.13
CA ALA A 58 4.95 -10.22 9.48
C ALA A 58 4.62 -11.45 10.34
N TYR A 59 3.37 -11.91 10.29
CA TYR A 59 2.95 -13.10 11.03
C TYR A 59 3.66 -14.37 10.57
N TYR A 60 3.76 -14.58 9.25
CA TYR A 60 4.48 -15.73 8.71
C TYR A 60 5.96 -15.73 9.10
N LYS A 61 6.64 -14.57 8.98
CA LYS A 61 8.04 -14.42 9.40
C LYS A 61 8.24 -14.80 10.87
N ILE A 62 7.41 -14.27 11.76
CA ILE A 62 7.50 -14.55 13.20
C ILE A 62 7.20 -16.03 13.47
N SER A 63 6.30 -16.67 12.74
CA SER A 63 6.00 -18.09 12.88
C SER A 63 7.19 -19.02 12.54
N LYS A 64 8.11 -18.56 11.69
CA LYS A 64 9.32 -19.30 11.27
C LYS A 64 10.47 -19.14 12.25
N MET A 65 10.40 -18.19 13.19
CA MET A 65 11.44 -17.97 14.19
C MET A 65 11.47 -19.08 15.23
N SER A 66 12.65 -19.41 15.69
CA SER A 66 12.84 -20.28 16.85
C SER A 66 12.31 -19.64 18.14
N ASP A 67 12.06 -20.45 19.16
CA ASP A 67 11.63 -19.95 20.48
C ASP A 67 12.69 -19.05 21.12
N GLU A 68 13.97 -19.30 20.86
CA GLU A 68 15.07 -18.48 21.35
C GLU A 68 15.07 -17.09 20.66
N GLU A 69 14.86 -17.02 19.37
CA GLU A 69 14.75 -15.75 18.63
C GLU A 69 13.52 -14.98 19.12
N ARG A 70 12.36 -15.62 19.27
CA ARG A 70 11.15 -15.00 19.81
C ARG A 70 11.34 -14.44 21.22
N LYS A 71 12.03 -15.16 22.10
CA LYS A 71 12.32 -14.70 23.47
C LYS A 71 13.18 -13.43 23.51
N LYS A 72 14.11 -13.26 22.56
CA LYS A 72 14.92 -12.04 22.45
C LYS A 72 14.08 -10.83 22.05
N GLY A 73 13.03 -11.03 21.26
CA GLY A 73 12.14 -9.98 20.77
C GLY A 73 12.46 -9.52 19.35
N LEU A 74 11.61 -8.64 18.85
CA LEU A 74 11.64 -8.13 17.47
C LEU A 74 11.90 -6.63 17.44
N ILE A 75 12.49 -6.18 16.35
CA ILE A 75 12.60 -4.75 16.03
C ILE A 75 12.33 -4.51 14.56
N THR A 76 11.71 -3.39 14.24
CA THR A 76 11.53 -2.92 12.87
C THR A 76 11.62 -1.40 12.80
N ALA A 77 11.82 -0.86 11.59
CA ALA A 77 11.68 0.56 11.31
C ALA A 77 10.53 0.78 10.32
N SER A 78 9.49 1.49 10.75
CA SER A 78 8.37 1.87 9.88
C SER A 78 7.41 2.79 10.65
N ALA A 79 6.87 3.81 9.97
CA ALA A 79 5.80 4.66 10.50
C ALA A 79 4.41 4.33 9.91
N GLY A 80 4.29 3.25 9.12
CA GLY A 80 3.06 2.91 8.36
C GLY A 80 2.54 1.49 8.61
N ASN A 81 2.04 0.88 7.55
CA ASN A 81 1.39 -0.43 7.56
C ASN A 81 2.26 -1.55 8.13
N HIS A 82 3.57 -1.52 7.84
CA HIS A 82 4.48 -2.54 8.35
C HIS A 82 4.64 -2.48 9.87
N ALA A 83 4.74 -1.28 10.45
CA ALA A 83 4.79 -1.08 11.89
C ALA A 83 3.60 -1.74 12.60
N GLN A 84 2.40 -1.49 12.08
CA GLN A 84 1.16 -2.05 12.62
C GLN A 84 1.08 -3.58 12.41
N GLY A 85 1.49 -4.06 11.23
CA GLY A 85 1.55 -5.49 10.92
C GLY A 85 2.47 -6.26 11.86
N VAL A 86 3.67 -5.73 12.12
CA VAL A 86 4.65 -6.33 13.05
C VAL A 86 4.13 -6.27 14.49
N ALA A 87 3.60 -5.12 14.92
CA ALA A 87 3.06 -4.96 16.28
C ALA A 87 1.93 -5.95 16.56
N TYR A 88 0.98 -6.06 15.63
CA TYR A 88 -0.15 -6.99 15.74
C TYR A 88 0.34 -8.45 15.74
N ALA A 89 1.18 -8.83 14.78
CA ALA A 89 1.69 -10.20 14.69
C ALA A 89 2.52 -10.59 15.93
N ALA A 90 3.36 -9.70 16.44
CA ALA A 90 4.13 -9.93 17.65
C ALA A 90 3.23 -10.16 18.86
N LYS A 91 2.15 -9.39 18.99
CA LYS A 91 1.16 -9.55 20.06
C LYS A 91 0.51 -10.93 20.03
N GLU A 92 0.11 -11.41 18.85
CA GLU A 92 -0.51 -12.74 18.70
C GLU A 92 0.44 -13.88 19.10
N PHE A 93 1.75 -13.71 18.91
CA PHE A 93 2.77 -14.66 19.37
C PHE A 93 3.25 -14.41 20.81
N GLY A 94 2.76 -13.37 21.51
CA GLY A 94 3.25 -12.99 22.83
C GLY A 94 4.72 -12.52 22.84
N VAL A 95 5.22 -12.01 21.71
CA VAL A 95 6.61 -11.56 21.51
C VAL A 95 6.71 -10.05 21.69
N LYS A 96 7.75 -9.57 22.37
CA LYS A 96 8.01 -8.13 22.48
C LYS A 96 8.47 -7.57 21.12
N ALA A 97 7.86 -6.47 20.70
CA ALA A 97 8.24 -5.77 19.49
C ALA A 97 8.61 -4.31 19.79
N ILE A 98 9.71 -3.86 19.18
CA ILE A 98 10.12 -2.46 19.17
C ILE A 98 9.91 -1.94 17.75
N VAL A 99 9.29 -0.77 17.62
CA VAL A 99 9.10 -0.09 16.34
C VAL A 99 9.81 1.25 16.39
N VAL A 100 10.80 1.45 15.54
CA VAL A 100 11.50 2.72 15.40
C VAL A 100 10.82 3.55 14.32
N MET A 101 10.50 4.80 14.64
CA MET A 101 9.84 5.75 13.75
C MET A 101 10.62 7.07 13.71
N PRO A 102 10.61 7.81 12.60
CA PRO A 102 11.11 9.18 12.58
C PRO A 102 10.40 10.07 13.61
N THR A 103 11.11 11.05 14.15
CA THR A 103 10.56 12.05 15.10
C THR A 103 9.42 12.87 14.50
N THR A 104 9.40 13.00 13.18
CA THR A 104 8.37 13.69 12.38
C THR A 104 7.08 12.90 12.23
N THR A 105 7.04 11.64 12.72
CA THR A 105 5.85 10.76 12.56
C THR A 105 4.65 11.33 13.32
N PRO A 106 3.47 11.46 12.67
CA PRO A 106 2.26 11.94 13.33
C PRO A 106 1.88 11.08 14.55
N LEU A 107 1.50 11.75 15.64
CA LEU A 107 1.15 11.08 16.92
C LEU A 107 0.07 10.02 16.78
N ILE A 108 -0.86 10.19 15.83
CA ILE A 108 -1.91 9.20 15.58
C ILE A 108 -1.32 7.85 15.14
N LYS A 109 -0.28 7.85 14.29
CA LYS A 109 0.41 6.62 13.84
C LYS A 109 1.20 5.99 14.99
N VAL A 110 1.88 6.80 15.80
CA VAL A 110 2.60 6.37 17.00
C VAL A 110 1.65 5.69 17.98
N ASN A 111 0.56 6.35 18.34
CA ASN A 111 -0.41 5.85 19.29
C ASN A 111 -1.11 4.58 18.80
N ARG A 112 -1.43 4.49 17.52
CA ARG A 112 -2.02 3.30 16.92
C ARG A 112 -1.07 2.09 16.99
N THR A 113 0.22 2.29 16.73
CA THR A 113 1.22 1.21 16.88
C THR A 113 1.38 0.77 18.33
N LYS A 114 1.42 1.72 19.29
CA LYS A 114 1.45 1.41 20.72
C LYS A 114 0.21 0.64 21.20
N SER A 115 -0.97 1.01 20.71
CA SER A 115 -2.23 0.31 21.06
C SER A 115 -2.27 -1.15 20.58
N LEU A 116 -1.47 -1.49 19.57
CA LEU A 116 -1.27 -2.85 19.08
C LEU A 116 -0.23 -3.64 19.92
N GLY A 117 0.36 -3.03 20.95
CA GLY A 117 1.23 -3.71 21.92
C GLY A 117 2.72 -3.55 21.69
N ALA A 118 3.17 -2.77 20.71
CA ALA A 118 4.59 -2.52 20.48
C ALA A 118 5.12 -1.33 21.26
N ASP A 119 6.40 -1.40 21.65
CA ASP A 119 7.16 -0.25 22.15
C ASP A 119 7.60 0.62 20.96
N VAL A 120 7.34 1.93 21.01
CA VAL A 120 7.72 2.85 19.94
C VAL A 120 8.86 3.74 20.40
N ILE A 121 9.94 3.77 19.61
CA ILE A 121 11.08 4.66 19.75
C ILE A 121 11.05 5.67 18.61
N LEU A 122 11.11 6.97 18.93
CA LEU A 122 11.26 8.03 17.94
C LEU A 122 12.74 8.36 17.78
N HIS A 123 13.27 8.22 16.56
CA HIS A 123 14.70 8.48 16.28
C HIS A 123 14.90 8.96 14.85
N GLY A 124 15.72 10.00 14.70
CA GLY A 124 16.02 10.63 13.42
C GLY A 124 14.83 11.39 12.83
N ASP A 125 15.07 12.13 11.75
CA ASP A 125 14.03 12.93 11.09
C ASP A 125 13.46 12.25 9.85
N VAL A 126 14.20 11.26 9.29
CA VAL A 126 13.83 10.52 8.09
C VAL A 126 13.88 9.00 8.33
N TYR A 127 13.25 8.25 7.42
CA TYR A 127 13.18 6.79 7.50
C TYR A 127 14.56 6.12 7.58
N ASP A 128 15.53 6.58 6.78
CA ASP A 128 16.86 5.94 6.71
C ASP A 128 17.61 6.02 8.04
N GLU A 129 17.47 7.12 8.79
CA GLU A 129 18.04 7.27 10.12
C GLU A 129 17.37 6.34 11.14
N ALA A 130 16.05 6.29 11.13
CA ALA A 130 15.29 5.38 11.98
C ALA A 130 15.64 3.91 11.68
N CYS A 131 15.79 3.56 10.41
CA CYS A 131 16.15 2.22 9.97
C CYS A 131 17.56 1.83 10.41
N SER A 132 18.54 2.71 10.18
CA SER A 132 19.94 2.49 10.60
C SER A 132 20.04 2.29 12.11
N PHE A 133 19.30 3.09 12.89
CA PHE A 133 19.24 2.96 14.34
C PHE A 133 18.61 1.62 14.76
N ALA A 134 17.54 1.22 14.11
CA ALA A 134 16.88 -0.05 14.41
C ALA A 134 17.77 -1.27 14.11
N VAL A 135 18.49 -1.26 12.99
CA VAL A 135 19.46 -2.30 12.61
C VAL A 135 20.57 -2.40 13.64
N LYS A 136 21.19 -1.26 14.00
CA LYS A 136 22.24 -1.22 15.03
C LYS A 136 21.74 -1.75 16.38
N MET A 137 20.53 -1.35 16.80
CA MET A 137 19.94 -1.85 18.06
C MET A 137 19.63 -3.35 17.97
N ALA A 138 19.23 -3.87 16.80
CA ALA A 138 19.03 -5.30 16.60
C ALA A 138 20.31 -6.09 16.87
N GLU A 139 21.43 -5.63 16.30
CA GLU A 139 22.76 -6.25 16.49
C GLU A 139 23.21 -6.19 17.96
N GLU A 140 23.16 -5.01 18.58
CA GLU A 140 23.61 -4.79 19.97
C GLU A 140 22.82 -5.59 21.00
N ARG A 141 21.49 -5.79 20.78
CA ARG A 141 20.59 -6.47 21.72
C ARG A 141 20.24 -7.89 21.32
N GLY A 142 20.71 -8.35 20.14
CA GLY A 142 20.38 -9.65 19.60
C GLY A 142 18.90 -9.82 19.24
N LEU A 143 18.22 -8.70 18.88
CA LEU A 143 16.83 -8.71 18.44
C LEU A 143 16.74 -9.16 16.96
N THR A 144 15.61 -9.77 16.59
CA THR A 144 15.37 -10.07 15.18
C THR A 144 14.83 -8.83 14.47
N PHE A 145 15.57 -8.33 13.47
CA PHE A 145 15.09 -7.25 12.61
C PHE A 145 14.09 -7.79 11.59
N VAL A 146 12.85 -7.30 11.64
CA VAL A 146 11.78 -7.65 10.69
C VAL A 146 11.74 -6.62 9.59
N HIS A 147 12.33 -6.94 8.42
CA HIS A 147 12.42 -6.03 7.29
C HIS A 147 11.04 -5.77 6.66
N PRO A 148 10.72 -4.54 6.21
CA PRO A 148 9.39 -4.23 5.66
C PRO A 148 9.06 -4.93 4.33
N PHE A 149 10.05 -5.45 3.60
CA PHE A 149 9.84 -6.16 2.33
C PHE A 149 10.99 -7.08 1.93
N ASN A 150 12.27 -6.73 2.12
CA ASN A 150 13.45 -7.43 1.56
C ASN A 150 13.82 -8.70 2.36
N ASP A 151 12.86 -9.61 2.44
CA ASP A 151 12.96 -10.88 3.16
C ASP A 151 12.01 -11.91 2.50
N LEU A 152 12.52 -13.07 2.15
CA LEU A 152 11.75 -14.10 1.45
C LEU A 152 10.64 -14.72 2.29
N ASP A 153 10.81 -14.86 3.61
CA ASP A 153 9.72 -15.32 4.47
C ASP A 153 8.60 -14.29 4.54
N ILE A 154 8.95 -12.99 4.59
CA ILE A 154 7.96 -11.90 4.47
C ILE A 154 7.23 -12.01 3.13
N ALA A 155 7.95 -12.11 2.01
CA ALA A 155 7.35 -12.22 0.69
C ALA A 155 6.46 -13.47 0.57
N THR A 156 6.90 -14.62 1.09
CA THR A 156 6.11 -15.87 1.09
C THR A 156 4.79 -15.69 1.87
N GLY A 157 4.83 -15.07 3.05
CA GLY A 157 3.63 -14.73 3.81
C GLY A 157 2.69 -13.80 3.06
N GLN A 158 3.22 -12.80 2.33
CA GLN A 158 2.42 -11.91 1.48
C GLN A 158 1.77 -12.66 0.30
N GLY A 159 2.42 -13.72 -0.21
CA GLY A 159 1.88 -14.58 -1.25
C GLY A 159 0.56 -15.27 -0.88
N SER A 160 0.21 -15.33 0.42
CA SER A 160 -1.10 -15.82 0.87
C SER A 160 -2.27 -15.03 0.25
N VAL A 161 -2.06 -13.76 -0.15
CA VAL A 161 -3.06 -12.97 -0.88
C VAL A 161 -3.38 -13.63 -2.23
N ALA A 162 -2.35 -14.07 -2.96
CA ALA A 162 -2.55 -14.79 -4.22
C ALA A 162 -3.22 -16.15 -4.00
N MET A 163 -2.87 -16.87 -2.93
CA MET A 163 -3.48 -18.16 -2.61
C MET A 163 -5.00 -18.03 -2.43
N GLU A 164 -5.46 -16.98 -1.72
CA GLU A 164 -6.89 -16.70 -1.57
C GLU A 164 -7.54 -16.30 -2.91
N ILE A 165 -6.86 -15.49 -3.74
CA ILE A 165 -7.33 -15.13 -5.09
C ILE A 165 -7.52 -16.39 -5.95
N LEU A 166 -6.54 -17.29 -5.95
CA LEU A 166 -6.55 -18.51 -6.75
C LEU A 166 -7.58 -19.55 -6.26
N GLU A 167 -7.89 -19.56 -4.97
CA GLU A 167 -8.97 -20.38 -4.40
C GLU A 167 -10.34 -19.89 -4.87
N GLU A 168 -10.57 -18.56 -4.88
CA GLU A 168 -11.86 -17.96 -5.26
C GLU A 168 -12.05 -17.84 -6.79
N LEU A 169 -10.96 -17.57 -7.53
CA LEU A 169 -10.98 -17.33 -8.97
C LEU A 169 -9.81 -18.06 -9.67
N PRO A 170 -9.87 -19.39 -9.77
CA PRO A 170 -8.76 -20.21 -10.30
C PRO A 170 -8.47 -19.96 -11.79
N ASP A 171 -9.38 -19.37 -12.52
CA ASP A 171 -9.28 -19.00 -13.93
C ASP A 171 -9.04 -17.49 -14.14
N VAL A 172 -8.40 -16.84 -13.17
CA VAL A 172 -7.95 -15.43 -13.29
C VAL A 172 -6.95 -15.29 -14.44
N ASP A 173 -7.13 -14.27 -15.28
CA ASP A 173 -6.19 -13.96 -16.38
C ASP A 173 -5.07 -13.02 -15.92
N TYR A 174 -5.41 -12.00 -15.11
CA TYR A 174 -4.50 -10.94 -14.68
C TYR A 174 -4.59 -10.67 -13.19
N ILE A 175 -3.46 -10.54 -12.52
CA ILE A 175 -3.37 -10.02 -11.15
C ILE A 175 -2.53 -8.75 -11.18
N LEU A 176 -3.13 -7.62 -10.80
CA LEU A 176 -2.44 -6.35 -10.63
C LEU A 176 -2.01 -6.20 -9.18
N VAL A 177 -0.73 -5.93 -8.96
CA VAL A 177 -0.13 -5.84 -7.63
C VAL A 177 0.65 -4.54 -7.47
N PRO A 178 0.41 -3.74 -6.40
CA PRO A 178 1.17 -2.51 -6.19
C PRO A 178 2.59 -2.84 -5.76
N VAL A 179 3.56 -2.12 -6.32
CA VAL A 179 4.99 -2.33 -6.07
C VAL A 179 5.61 -1.12 -5.39
N GLY A 180 6.23 -1.36 -4.23
CA GLY A 180 7.21 -0.49 -3.61
C GLY A 180 8.54 -1.25 -3.56
N GLY A 181 8.95 -1.72 -2.38
CA GLY A 181 10.15 -2.56 -2.24
C GLY A 181 10.04 -3.99 -2.78
N GLY A 182 8.87 -4.41 -3.27
CA GLY A 182 8.68 -5.67 -3.99
C GLY A 182 8.16 -6.87 -3.17
N GLY A 183 8.06 -6.78 -1.84
CA GLY A 183 7.70 -7.95 -1.01
C GLY A 183 6.34 -8.58 -1.33
N LEU A 184 5.28 -7.76 -1.54
CA LEU A 184 3.97 -8.25 -1.96
C LEU A 184 4.04 -8.81 -3.38
N ALA A 185 4.64 -8.06 -4.29
CA ALA A 185 4.72 -8.44 -5.70
C ALA A 185 5.49 -9.74 -5.91
N THR A 186 6.59 -9.97 -5.19
CA THR A 186 7.33 -11.23 -5.20
C THR A 186 6.44 -12.39 -4.74
N GLY A 187 5.80 -12.25 -3.58
CA GLY A 187 4.95 -13.33 -3.06
C GLY A 187 3.77 -13.66 -3.97
N VAL A 188 3.09 -12.63 -4.47
CA VAL A 188 1.93 -12.78 -5.36
C VAL A 188 2.33 -13.39 -6.70
N SER A 189 3.38 -12.86 -7.35
CA SER A 189 3.79 -13.34 -8.68
C SER A 189 4.30 -14.78 -8.64
N MET A 190 5.14 -15.11 -7.66
CA MET A 190 5.62 -16.48 -7.51
C MET A 190 4.47 -17.46 -7.25
N ALA A 191 3.58 -17.17 -6.30
CA ALA A 191 2.44 -18.04 -6.01
C ALA A 191 1.53 -18.23 -7.24
N ALA A 192 1.25 -17.16 -7.97
CA ALA A 192 0.43 -17.21 -9.19
C ALA A 192 1.08 -18.04 -10.29
N LYS A 193 2.37 -17.82 -10.57
CA LYS A 193 3.11 -18.53 -11.62
C LYS A 193 3.34 -20.01 -11.31
N LEU A 194 3.59 -20.35 -10.04
CA LEU A 194 3.69 -21.75 -9.60
C LEU A 194 2.35 -22.49 -9.66
N PHE A 195 1.23 -21.77 -9.52
CA PHE A 195 -0.10 -22.36 -9.72
C PHE A 195 -0.44 -22.52 -11.20
N ASN A 196 -0.29 -21.47 -11.98
CA ASN A 196 -0.56 -21.47 -13.41
C ASN A 196 0.34 -20.44 -14.12
N PRO A 197 1.33 -20.85 -14.91
CA PRO A 197 2.26 -19.94 -15.58
C PRO A 197 1.61 -19.00 -16.60
N ASN A 198 0.36 -19.28 -17.04
CA ASN A 198 -0.38 -18.44 -17.96
C ASN A 198 -1.01 -17.21 -17.31
N ILE A 199 -1.16 -17.18 -15.99
CA ILE A 199 -1.63 -15.99 -15.27
C ILE A 199 -0.60 -14.87 -15.46
N LYS A 200 -1.06 -13.71 -15.93
CA LYS A 200 -0.21 -12.54 -16.05
C LYS A 200 -0.23 -11.72 -14.76
N VAL A 201 0.94 -11.47 -14.20
CA VAL A 201 1.08 -10.62 -13.02
C VAL A 201 1.71 -9.31 -13.42
N ILE A 202 0.96 -8.22 -13.22
CA ILE A 202 1.36 -6.86 -13.57
C ILE A 202 1.74 -6.10 -12.31
N GLY A 203 3.01 -5.71 -12.23
CA GLY A 203 3.47 -4.79 -11.20
C GLY A 203 2.97 -3.37 -11.50
N VAL A 204 2.47 -2.68 -10.49
CA VAL A 204 2.01 -1.28 -10.66
C VAL A 204 2.77 -0.38 -9.72
N GLU A 205 3.48 0.60 -10.28
CA GLU A 205 4.25 1.60 -9.55
C GLU A 205 3.68 3.01 -9.79
N PRO A 206 3.83 3.95 -8.84
CA PRO A 206 3.59 5.35 -9.16
C PRO A 206 4.68 5.87 -10.10
N THR A 207 4.31 6.74 -11.04
CA THR A 207 5.27 7.32 -12.01
C THR A 207 6.45 8.00 -11.32
N GLY A 208 6.20 8.62 -10.16
CA GLY A 208 7.24 9.32 -9.38
C GLY A 208 8.09 8.42 -8.46
N ALA A 209 7.88 7.08 -8.47
CA ALA A 209 8.68 6.12 -7.70
C ALA A 209 8.69 4.74 -8.38
N ASN A 210 9.18 4.68 -9.61
CA ASN A 210 9.17 3.51 -10.50
C ASN A 210 10.49 2.70 -10.45
N CYS A 211 10.99 2.43 -9.26
CA CYS A 211 12.31 1.81 -9.07
C CYS A 211 12.41 0.39 -9.65
N LEU A 212 11.34 -0.41 -9.62
CA LEU A 212 11.34 -1.74 -10.22
C LEU A 212 11.36 -1.66 -11.76
N GLN A 213 10.55 -0.78 -12.37
CA GLN A 213 10.56 -0.60 -13.81
C GLN A 213 11.95 -0.23 -14.33
N GLU A 214 12.62 0.73 -13.68
CA GLU A 214 13.98 1.14 -14.06
C GLU A 214 15.00 0.01 -13.81
N SER A 215 14.83 -0.76 -12.74
CA SER A 215 15.71 -1.91 -12.44
C SER A 215 15.56 -3.03 -13.48
N ILE A 216 14.34 -3.34 -13.90
CA ILE A 216 14.09 -4.35 -14.96
C ILE A 216 14.68 -3.88 -16.29
N LYS A 217 14.50 -2.61 -16.68
CA LYS A 217 15.10 -2.03 -17.88
C LYS A 217 16.62 -2.10 -17.86
N ALA A 218 17.23 -1.88 -16.69
CA ALA A 218 18.68 -1.91 -16.53
C ALA A 218 19.25 -3.35 -16.36
N GLY A 219 18.41 -4.35 -16.12
CA GLY A 219 18.83 -5.72 -15.80
C GLY A 219 19.54 -5.86 -14.45
N GLN A 220 19.45 -4.85 -13.58
CA GLN A 220 20.05 -4.82 -12.24
C GLN A 220 19.29 -3.88 -11.33
N VAL A 221 19.48 -4.00 -10.01
CA VAL A 221 18.89 -3.10 -9.03
C VAL A 221 19.35 -1.66 -9.25
N VAL A 222 18.39 -0.75 -9.42
CA VAL A 222 18.62 0.69 -9.60
C VAL A 222 18.04 1.45 -8.42
N THR A 223 18.79 2.41 -7.91
CA THR A 223 18.33 3.37 -6.89
C THR A 223 17.93 4.68 -7.56
N LEU A 224 16.68 5.07 -7.39
CA LEU A 224 16.17 6.35 -7.91
C LEU A 224 16.81 7.53 -7.15
N PRO A 225 17.24 8.60 -7.84
CA PRO A 225 17.80 9.76 -7.20
C PRO A 225 16.78 10.54 -6.37
N VAL A 226 15.54 10.59 -6.85
CA VAL A 226 14.44 11.35 -6.23
C VAL A 226 13.16 10.52 -6.30
N ILE A 227 12.31 10.67 -5.28
CA ILE A 227 10.94 10.15 -5.27
C ILE A 227 10.00 11.35 -5.18
N ASN A 228 8.94 11.32 -5.98
CA ASN A 228 7.88 12.33 -5.94
C ASN A 228 6.53 11.69 -6.25
N THR A 229 5.81 11.27 -5.21
CA THR A 229 4.47 10.67 -5.34
C THR A 229 3.68 10.79 -4.03
N ILE A 230 2.35 10.85 -4.14
CA ILE A 230 1.44 10.77 -2.99
C ILE A 230 1.23 9.33 -2.49
N ALA A 231 1.70 8.32 -3.23
CA ALA A 231 1.57 6.90 -2.87
C ALA A 231 2.67 6.49 -1.87
N ASP A 232 2.62 7.01 -0.64
CA ASP A 232 3.64 6.89 0.40
C ASP A 232 3.99 5.44 0.75
N GLY A 233 3.02 4.51 0.73
CA GLY A 233 3.25 3.08 0.99
C GLY A 233 4.10 2.36 -0.08
N THR A 234 4.24 2.95 -1.26
CA THR A 234 5.06 2.45 -2.39
C THR A 234 6.18 3.41 -2.78
N ALA A 235 6.37 4.51 -2.06
CA ALA A 235 7.41 5.50 -2.29
C ALA A 235 8.79 4.98 -1.84
N VAL A 236 9.38 4.08 -2.62
CA VAL A 236 10.65 3.40 -2.33
C VAL A 236 11.66 3.72 -3.42
N LYS A 237 12.89 4.09 -3.02
CA LYS A 237 13.97 4.43 -3.97
C LYS A 237 14.57 3.21 -4.67
N THR A 238 14.58 2.07 -3.99
CA THR A 238 15.32 0.87 -4.42
C THR A 238 14.49 -0.36 -4.14
N PRO A 239 14.26 -1.25 -5.12
CA PRO A 239 13.61 -2.53 -4.85
C PRO A 239 14.51 -3.41 -3.97
N GLY A 240 13.93 -4.38 -3.28
CA GLY A 240 14.70 -5.33 -2.48
C GLY A 240 15.69 -6.11 -3.36
N ASP A 241 16.97 -6.04 -3.03
CA ASP A 241 18.02 -6.74 -3.77
C ASP A 241 17.87 -8.26 -3.72
N LYS A 242 17.43 -8.80 -2.59
CA LYS A 242 17.10 -10.23 -2.42
C LYS A 242 15.86 -10.66 -3.20
N LEU A 243 14.98 -9.72 -3.52
CA LEU A 243 13.71 -9.96 -4.20
C LEU A 243 13.80 -9.71 -5.70
N PHE A 244 14.74 -8.90 -6.14
CA PHE A 244 14.87 -8.49 -7.54
C PHE A 244 15.00 -9.67 -8.52
N PRO A 245 15.77 -10.73 -8.26
CA PRO A 245 15.81 -11.90 -9.14
C PRO A 245 14.42 -12.51 -9.40
N TYR A 246 13.62 -12.66 -8.34
CA TYR A 246 12.26 -13.20 -8.44
C TYR A 246 11.30 -12.23 -9.14
N LEU A 247 11.41 -10.93 -8.83
CA LEU A 247 10.59 -9.91 -9.52
C LEU A 247 10.87 -9.88 -11.01
N SER A 248 12.14 -10.00 -11.41
CA SER A 248 12.55 -10.03 -12.82
C SER A 248 12.07 -11.29 -13.55
N GLU A 249 11.91 -12.39 -12.84
CA GLU A 249 11.49 -13.69 -13.41
C GLU A 249 9.96 -13.81 -13.47
N TYR A 250 9.25 -13.39 -12.41
CA TYR A 250 7.84 -13.73 -12.23
C TYR A 250 6.86 -12.56 -12.52
N ILE A 251 7.33 -11.32 -12.68
CA ILE A 251 6.50 -10.18 -13.12
C ILE A 251 6.53 -10.11 -14.64
N ASP A 252 5.36 -10.14 -15.28
CA ASP A 252 5.25 -10.11 -16.76
C ASP A 252 5.44 -8.69 -17.31
N GLU A 253 4.93 -7.67 -16.60
CA GLU A 253 4.97 -6.27 -17.03
C GLU A 253 4.93 -5.35 -15.81
N VAL A 254 5.51 -4.16 -15.94
CA VAL A 254 5.35 -3.08 -14.95
C VAL A 254 4.68 -1.88 -15.60
N ILE A 255 3.54 -1.47 -15.06
CA ILE A 255 2.79 -0.27 -15.46
C ILE A 255 3.05 0.83 -14.43
N THR A 256 3.28 2.06 -14.89
CA THR A 256 3.33 3.24 -14.01
C THR A 256 2.06 4.05 -14.09
N VAL A 257 1.61 4.59 -12.95
CA VAL A 257 0.39 5.39 -12.81
C VAL A 257 0.74 6.76 -12.22
N PRO A 258 0.33 7.87 -12.85
CA PRO A 258 0.53 9.21 -12.30
C PRO A 258 -0.40 9.47 -11.10
N ASP A 259 0.02 10.37 -10.21
CA ASP A 259 -0.70 10.69 -8.97
C ASP A 259 -2.13 11.21 -9.23
N GLU A 260 -2.36 11.93 -10.33
CA GLU A 260 -3.68 12.41 -10.72
C GLU A 260 -4.69 11.28 -10.94
N GLU A 261 -4.24 10.14 -11.46
CA GLU A 261 -5.10 8.97 -11.63
C GLU A 261 -5.42 8.30 -10.30
N LEU A 262 -4.51 8.34 -9.32
CA LEU A 262 -4.77 7.85 -7.95
C LEU A 262 -5.82 8.72 -7.25
N ILE A 263 -5.71 10.04 -7.39
CA ILE A 263 -6.69 10.99 -6.84
C ILE A 263 -8.08 10.73 -7.42
N VAL A 264 -8.18 10.49 -8.72
CA VAL A 264 -9.45 10.15 -9.39
C VAL A 264 -9.96 8.79 -8.92
N ALA A 265 -9.10 7.78 -8.85
CA ALA A 265 -9.45 6.44 -8.38
C ALA A 265 -9.94 6.45 -6.92
N PHE A 266 -9.44 7.35 -6.07
CA PHE A 266 -9.94 7.51 -4.70
C PHE A 266 -11.42 7.91 -4.69
N LEU A 267 -11.81 8.91 -5.51
CA LEU A 267 -13.22 9.28 -5.63
C LEU A 267 -14.07 8.13 -6.15
N ASP A 268 -13.58 7.38 -7.15
CA ASP A 268 -14.27 6.22 -7.70
C ASP A 268 -14.54 5.15 -6.64
N MET A 269 -13.54 4.86 -5.81
CA MET A 269 -13.67 3.91 -4.70
C MET A 269 -14.70 4.37 -3.67
N VAL A 270 -14.65 5.64 -3.25
CA VAL A 270 -15.60 6.19 -2.27
C VAL A 270 -17.02 6.25 -2.84
N GLU A 271 -17.17 6.72 -4.08
CA GLU A 271 -18.49 6.92 -4.70
C GLU A 271 -19.17 5.62 -5.12
N ASN A 272 -18.41 4.64 -5.65
CA ASN A 272 -18.97 3.42 -6.23
C ASN A 272 -18.87 2.20 -5.31
N HIS A 273 -17.83 2.14 -4.46
CA HIS A 273 -17.59 0.98 -3.57
C HIS A 273 -17.78 1.28 -2.08
N LYS A 274 -17.90 2.55 -1.67
CA LYS A 274 -18.03 2.99 -0.26
C LYS A 274 -16.83 2.53 0.59
N MET A 275 -15.67 2.41 -0.04
CA MET A 275 -14.43 1.98 0.61
C MET A 275 -13.37 3.09 0.61
N VAL A 276 -12.65 3.19 1.73
CA VAL A 276 -11.44 4.01 1.84
C VAL A 276 -10.23 3.13 1.54
N VAL A 277 -9.46 3.54 0.52
CA VAL A 277 -8.22 2.88 0.11
C VAL A 277 -7.12 3.94 0.08
N GLU A 278 -5.97 3.65 0.66
CA GLU A 278 -4.81 4.57 0.62
C GLU A 278 -4.22 4.68 -0.79
N ASN A 279 -3.48 5.76 -1.06
CA ASN A 279 -2.99 6.06 -2.40
C ASN A 279 -2.21 4.90 -3.04
N SER A 280 -1.37 4.20 -2.26
CA SER A 280 -0.64 3.02 -2.75
C SER A 280 -1.55 1.82 -3.08
N GLY A 281 -2.68 1.69 -2.37
CA GLY A 281 -3.67 0.65 -2.65
C GLY A 281 -4.52 0.93 -3.89
N LEU A 282 -4.58 2.21 -4.33
CA LEU A 282 -5.33 2.64 -5.51
C LEU A 282 -4.59 2.38 -6.82
N LEU A 283 -3.27 2.13 -6.79
CA LEU A 283 -2.45 1.90 -7.97
C LEU A 283 -3.08 0.88 -8.92
N THR A 284 -3.54 -0.24 -8.40
CA THR A 284 -4.04 -1.35 -9.20
C THR A 284 -5.39 -1.07 -9.86
N VAL A 285 -6.32 -0.40 -9.18
CA VAL A 285 -7.59 -0.01 -9.81
C VAL A 285 -7.40 1.11 -10.83
N ALA A 286 -6.51 2.06 -10.57
CA ALA A 286 -6.15 3.09 -11.53
C ALA A 286 -5.49 2.48 -12.80
N ALA A 287 -4.65 1.45 -12.63
CA ALA A 287 -4.01 0.74 -13.73
C ALA A 287 -4.96 -0.17 -14.53
N SER A 288 -6.08 -0.60 -13.97
CA SER A 288 -6.99 -1.59 -14.60
C SER A 288 -7.47 -1.17 -15.99
N LYS A 289 -7.69 0.13 -16.22
CA LYS A 289 -8.09 0.70 -17.51
C LYS A 289 -6.98 0.66 -18.57
N HIS A 290 -5.71 0.51 -18.14
CA HIS A 290 -4.56 0.45 -19.04
C HIS A 290 -4.27 -0.96 -19.59
N ILE A 291 -4.98 -1.99 -19.10
CA ILE A 291 -4.91 -3.34 -19.65
C ILE A 291 -5.48 -3.33 -21.05
N LYS A 292 -4.64 -3.71 -22.03
CA LYS A 292 -4.99 -3.66 -23.46
C LYS A 292 -6.00 -4.74 -23.86
N ASP A 293 -5.84 -5.95 -23.31
CA ASP A 293 -6.74 -7.09 -23.54
C ASP A 293 -8.13 -6.78 -22.96
N LYS A 294 -9.17 -7.34 -23.58
CA LYS A 294 -10.57 -7.18 -23.18
C LYS A 294 -11.19 -8.52 -22.82
N ASP A 295 -12.34 -8.47 -22.12
CA ASP A 295 -13.07 -9.64 -21.67
C ASP A 295 -12.26 -10.57 -20.75
N LYS A 296 -11.23 -10.03 -20.08
CA LYS A 296 -10.34 -10.74 -19.16
C LYS A 296 -10.82 -10.66 -17.71
N LYS A 297 -10.54 -11.68 -16.92
CA LYS A 297 -10.70 -11.67 -15.46
C LYS A 297 -9.46 -11.02 -14.84
N VAL A 298 -9.64 -9.85 -14.27
CA VAL A 298 -8.58 -9.02 -13.71
C VAL A 298 -8.81 -8.84 -12.21
N VAL A 299 -7.85 -9.21 -11.39
CA VAL A 299 -7.88 -8.96 -9.95
C VAL A 299 -6.98 -7.77 -9.62
N SER A 300 -7.54 -6.76 -8.97
CA SER A 300 -6.84 -5.59 -8.45
C SER A 300 -6.68 -5.70 -6.93
N ILE A 301 -5.43 -5.75 -6.43
CA ILE A 301 -5.15 -5.85 -4.99
C ILE A 301 -5.18 -4.47 -4.36
N LEU A 302 -6.17 -4.20 -3.50
CA LEU A 302 -6.27 -2.98 -2.69
C LEU A 302 -5.42 -3.16 -1.42
N SER A 303 -4.15 -2.84 -1.50
CA SER A 303 -3.13 -3.27 -0.53
C SER A 303 -3.28 -2.70 0.88
N GLY A 304 -3.95 -1.55 1.05
CA GLY A 304 -4.18 -0.93 2.35
C GLY A 304 -5.16 0.24 2.29
N GLY A 305 -5.61 0.68 3.47
CA GLY A 305 -6.57 1.78 3.65
C GLY A 305 -6.20 2.75 4.77
N ASN A 306 -4.96 2.73 5.26
CA ASN A 306 -4.52 3.54 6.41
C ASN A 306 -4.20 4.99 6.01
N MET A 307 -5.20 5.69 5.52
CA MET A 307 -5.14 7.11 5.19
C MET A 307 -5.69 7.95 6.35
N ASP A 308 -5.02 9.03 6.69
CA ASP A 308 -5.53 9.98 7.68
C ASP A 308 -6.59 10.91 7.07
N VAL A 309 -7.45 11.48 7.94
CA VAL A 309 -8.60 12.29 7.52
C VAL A 309 -8.19 13.58 6.80
N ILE A 310 -7.03 14.17 7.15
CA ILE A 310 -6.54 15.39 6.51
C ILE A 310 -6.09 15.08 5.08
N THR A 311 -5.30 14.03 4.89
CA THR A 311 -4.91 13.55 3.56
C THR A 311 -6.14 13.20 2.73
N MET A 312 -7.12 12.49 3.32
CA MET A 312 -8.38 12.15 2.65
C MET A 312 -9.11 13.40 2.17
N SER A 313 -9.26 14.43 3.03
CA SER A 313 -9.91 15.69 2.67
C SER A 313 -9.19 16.39 1.51
N SER A 314 -7.86 16.40 1.53
CA SER A 314 -7.04 16.97 0.45
C SER A 314 -7.25 16.24 -0.87
N VAL A 315 -7.18 14.90 -0.86
CA VAL A 315 -7.38 14.06 -2.06
C VAL A 315 -8.79 14.24 -2.63
N ILE A 316 -9.82 14.27 -1.78
CA ILE A 316 -11.21 14.55 -2.22
C ILE A 316 -11.29 15.92 -2.90
N SER A 317 -10.75 16.96 -2.27
CA SER A 317 -10.80 18.33 -2.82
C SER A 317 -10.11 18.42 -4.17
N GLN A 318 -8.92 17.83 -4.30
CA GLN A 318 -8.18 17.79 -5.58
C GLN A 318 -8.92 16.97 -6.64
N GLY A 319 -9.48 15.81 -6.28
CA GLY A 319 -10.23 14.97 -7.19
C GLY A 319 -11.50 15.64 -7.72
N LEU A 320 -12.20 16.41 -6.90
CA LEU A 320 -13.36 17.21 -7.34
C LEU A 320 -12.94 18.29 -8.35
N VAL A 321 -11.77 18.90 -8.19
CA VAL A 321 -11.20 19.85 -9.15
C VAL A 321 -10.82 19.14 -10.46
N LEU A 322 -10.09 18.03 -10.39
CA LEU A 322 -9.70 17.24 -11.58
C LEU A 322 -10.91 16.78 -12.40
N ARG A 323 -12.03 16.49 -11.74
CA ARG A 323 -13.30 16.13 -12.40
C ARG A 323 -14.16 17.31 -12.80
N SER A 324 -13.64 18.54 -12.70
CA SER A 324 -14.40 19.78 -13.00
C SER A 324 -15.72 19.90 -12.23
N ARG A 325 -15.84 19.25 -11.05
CA ARG A 325 -17.02 19.33 -10.17
C ARG A 325 -16.94 20.51 -9.21
N VAL A 326 -15.73 21.02 -8.99
CA VAL A 326 -15.42 22.21 -8.18
C VAL A 326 -14.33 22.99 -8.89
N PHE A 327 -14.42 24.32 -8.83
CA PHE A 327 -13.36 25.20 -9.27
C PHE A 327 -13.08 26.28 -8.22
N THR A 328 -11.85 26.75 -8.15
CA THR A 328 -11.45 27.81 -7.23
C THR A 328 -11.24 29.09 -8.03
N VAL A 329 -11.85 30.18 -7.57
CA VAL A 329 -11.61 31.51 -8.11
C VAL A 329 -10.89 32.34 -7.06
N SER A 330 -9.70 32.85 -7.38
CA SER A 330 -8.99 33.80 -6.54
C SER A 330 -9.29 35.20 -7.01
N VAL A 331 -9.86 36.03 -6.14
CA VAL A 331 -10.15 37.46 -6.41
C VAL A 331 -9.21 38.31 -5.58
N LEU A 332 -8.38 39.12 -6.23
CA LEU A 332 -7.56 40.11 -5.55
C LEU A 332 -8.42 41.34 -5.24
N ILE A 333 -8.67 41.59 -3.97
CA ILE A 333 -9.41 42.80 -3.53
C ILE A 333 -8.39 43.83 -3.06
N PRO A 334 -8.23 44.97 -3.76
CA PRO A 334 -7.18 45.95 -3.46
C PRO A 334 -7.38 46.74 -2.14
N HIS A 335 -8.60 46.79 -1.61
CA HIS A 335 -8.91 47.41 -0.32
C HIS A 335 -9.93 46.58 0.45
N LEU A 336 -9.56 46.18 1.68
CA LEU A 336 -10.44 45.53 2.64
C LEU A 336 -11.48 46.53 3.20
N ALA A 337 -12.57 46.73 2.49
CA ALA A 337 -13.80 47.16 3.13
C ALA A 337 -14.50 45.93 3.69
N ARG A 338 -15.02 46.05 4.91
CA ARG A 338 -15.69 45.00 5.70
C ARG A 338 -16.62 44.16 4.82
N ILE A 339 -16.38 42.84 4.75
CA ILE A 339 -17.33 41.92 4.11
C ILE A 339 -18.35 41.52 5.16
N GLU A 340 -19.59 42.01 5.01
CA GLU A 340 -20.73 41.49 5.76
C GLU A 340 -21.26 40.25 5.03
N VAL A 341 -21.13 39.09 5.65
CA VAL A 341 -21.78 37.86 5.18
C VAL A 341 -23.21 37.88 5.67
N SER A 342 -24.15 38.24 4.79
CA SER A 342 -25.57 38.10 5.09
C SER A 342 -26.01 36.67 5.09
N PRO A 343 -26.75 36.17 6.08
CA PRO A 343 -27.21 34.79 6.17
C PRO A 343 -28.45 34.48 5.31
N ALA A 344 -28.76 35.25 4.30
CA ALA A 344 -29.98 35.04 3.53
C ALA A 344 -29.74 34.50 2.13
N ASN A 345 -30.30 33.30 1.92
CA ASN A 345 -30.64 32.58 0.69
C ASN A 345 -29.61 31.61 0.08
N THR A 346 -29.82 30.49 0.35
CA THR A 346 -29.51 29.07 0.14
C THR A 346 -29.72 28.54 -1.29
N ALA A 347 -29.48 29.21 -2.35
CA ALA A 347 -29.61 28.62 -3.68
C ALA A 347 -28.36 28.74 -4.56
N ASP A 348 -27.51 29.74 -4.34
CA ASP A 348 -26.28 29.92 -5.13
C ASP A 348 -25.11 30.25 -4.19
N ASN A 349 -24.43 29.22 -3.70
CA ASN A 349 -23.27 29.42 -2.84
C ASN A 349 -22.07 29.87 -3.68
N ILE A 350 -21.85 31.16 -3.79
CA ILE A 350 -20.60 31.75 -4.24
C ILE A 350 -19.70 31.94 -3.02
N ALA A 351 -18.56 31.28 -3.05
CA ALA A 351 -17.63 31.40 -1.96
C ALA A 351 -16.44 32.24 -2.41
N ILE A 352 -16.13 33.30 -1.69
CA ILE A 352 -15.09 34.30 -1.95
C ILE A 352 -13.99 34.13 -0.88
N GLY A 353 -12.73 33.94 -1.28
CA GLY A 353 -11.59 33.79 -0.37
C GLY A 353 -10.87 35.11 -0.13
N ILE A 354 -10.65 35.45 1.13
CA ILE A 354 -9.76 36.52 1.54
C ILE A 354 -8.71 35.90 2.47
N HIS A 355 -7.45 35.96 2.11
CA HIS A 355 -6.33 35.49 2.92
C HIS A 355 -6.63 34.22 3.72
N ASN A 356 -6.48 33.03 3.10
CA ASN A 356 -6.64 31.71 3.70
C ASN A 356 -8.08 31.24 4.02
N ILE A 357 -9.11 31.86 3.48
CA ILE A 357 -10.49 31.38 3.55
C ILE A 357 -10.92 30.98 2.14
N PHE A 358 -11.17 29.69 1.92
CA PHE A 358 -11.67 29.16 0.66
C PHE A 358 -13.18 29.09 0.67
N PHE A 359 -13.79 29.51 -0.39
CA PHE A 359 -15.24 29.44 -0.61
C PHE A 359 -15.51 28.46 -1.78
N LEU A 360 -16.50 27.64 -1.63
CA LEU A 360 -16.93 26.64 -2.60
C LEU A 360 -18.13 27.17 -3.40
N LEU A 361 -18.00 27.24 -4.72
CA LEU A 361 -19.14 27.46 -5.61
C LEU A 361 -19.68 26.07 -6.05
N ARG A 362 -20.96 25.79 -5.78
CA ARG A 362 -21.66 24.65 -6.38
C ARG A 362 -22.48 25.13 -7.58
N ARG A 363 -22.39 24.40 -8.70
CA ARG A 363 -23.41 24.40 -9.74
C ARG A 363 -24.44 23.34 -9.44
#